data_d7e2830f0952d4600f23e53b087906d6
#
_entry.id   d7e2830f0952d4600f23e53b087906d6
#
_cell.length_a   1.000
_cell.length_b   1.000
_cell.length_c   1.000
_cell.angle_alpha   90.00
_cell.angle_beta   90.00
_cell.angle_gamma   90.00
#
_symmetry.space_group_name_H-M   'P 1'
#
loop_
_entity.id
_entity.type
_entity.pdbx_description
1 polymer ?
#
loop_
_entity_poly.entity_id
_entity_poly.type
_entity_poly.pdbx_seq_one_letter_code
_entity_poly.pdbx_strand_id
1 'polypeptide(L)'
;MNHIKEALKSKNGDAYIWLCVIVVFISMLLSVLILYMGLLSQVQIQKRDMKHKLDGYISDYATVAFNAVKQGEAYEVYVDYENLANACLPSLGFTQSDSVYRYDNGNCTLVEPEVKVLRGEGFGITLHYTAVFPIVWNGKTYGDLSIPVAVSSYYKIK
;
A
#
# COMPACT_ATOMS: atom_id res chain seq x y z
N MET A 1 -38.30 -14.83 -12.85
CA MET A 1 -38.83 -14.48 -11.52
C MET A 1 -40.03 -15.32 -11.08
N ASN A 2 -40.78 -15.92 -11.99
CA ASN A 2 -41.95 -16.78 -11.66
C ASN A 2 -41.55 -18.17 -11.12
N HIS A 3 -40.50 -18.78 -11.61
CA HIS A 3 -40.05 -20.12 -11.17
C HIS A 3 -39.64 -20.18 -9.68
N ILE A 4 -39.09 -19.10 -9.13
CA ILE A 4 -38.74 -19.02 -7.70
C ILE A 4 -40.01 -18.98 -6.83
N LYS A 5 -41.06 -18.28 -7.27
CA LYS A 5 -42.32 -18.21 -6.55
C LYS A 5 -43.07 -19.56 -6.55
N GLU A 6 -42.99 -20.33 -7.64
CA GLU A 6 -43.56 -21.68 -7.72
C GLU A 6 -42.84 -22.68 -6.86
N ALA A 7 -41.50 -22.64 -6.82
CA ALA A 7 -40.69 -23.47 -5.93
C ALA A 7 -40.95 -23.20 -4.44
N LEU A 8 -41.17 -21.94 -4.05
CA LEU A 8 -41.54 -21.56 -2.69
C LEU A 8 -42.97 -21.96 -2.28
N LYS A 9 -43.85 -22.21 -3.24
CA LYS A 9 -45.25 -22.58 -3.03
C LYS A 9 -45.47 -24.11 -2.97
N SER A 10 -44.48 -24.90 -3.40
CA SER A 10 -44.56 -26.37 -3.33
C SER A 10 -44.40 -26.82 -1.87
N LYS A 11 -45.32 -27.63 -1.37
CA LYS A 11 -45.29 -28.21 -0.03
C LYS A 11 -44.21 -29.32 0.15
N ASN A 12 -43.36 -29.52 -0.85
CA ASN A 12 -42.34 -30.55 -0.84
C ASN A 12 -41.09 -29.98 -0.13
N GLY A 13 -40.52 -30.69 0.85
CA GLY A 13 -39.35 -30.28 1.64
C GLY A 13 -38.10 -29.97 0.81
N ASP A 14 -38.02 -30.45 -0.43
CA ASP A 14 -36.93 -30.20 -1.38
C ASP A 14 -36.71 -28.72 -1.70
N ALA A 15 -37.80 -27.92 -1.76
CA ALA A 15 -37.70 -26.48 -2.02
C ALA A 15 -36.97 -25.73 -0.89
N TYR A 16 -37.18 -26.15 0.36
CA TYR A 16 -36.49 -25.56 1.52
C TYR A 16 -35.01 -25.94 1.56
N ILE A 17 -34.66 -27.15 1.18
CA ILE A 17 -33.29 -27.62 1.06
C ILE A 17 -32.52 -26.79 0.04
N TRP A 18 -33.11 -26.60 -1.16
CA TRP A 18 -32.52 -25.76 -2.20
C TRP A 18 -32.34 -24.30 -1.76
N LEU A 19 -33.31 -23.75 -1.06
CA LEU A 19 -33.24 -22.39 -0.54
C LEU A 19 -32.10 -22.27 0.48
N CYS A 20 -31.93 -23.23 1.40
CA CYS A 20 -30.83 -23.26 2.34
C CYS A 20 -29.47 -23.31 1.63
N VAL A 21 -29.32 -24.15 0.59
CA VAL A 21 -28.07 -24.26 -0.20
C VAL A 21 -27.74 -22.91 -0.88
N ILE A 22 -28.74 -22.25 -1.47
CA ILE A 22 -28.55 -20.93 -2.10
C ILE A 22 -28.11 -19.88 -1.07
N VAL A 23 -28.74 -19.83 0.10
CA VAL A 23 -28.37 -18.89 1.17
C VAL A 23 -26.95 -19.13 1.66
N VAL A 24 -26.55 -20.37 1.87
CA VAL A 24 -25.16 -20.71 2.27
C VAL A 24 -24.16 -20.30 1.19
N PHE A 25 -24.47 -20.55 -0.09
CA PHE A 25 -23.61 -20.18 -1.20
C PHE A 25 -23.44 -18.65 -1.30
N ILE A 26 -24.54 -17.89 -1.20
CA ILE A 26 -24.50 -16.41 -1.21
C ILE A 26 -23.69 -15.91 0.00
N SER A 27 -23.88 -16.47 1.18
CA SER A 27 -23.13 -16.10 2.38
C SER A 27 -21.63 -16.33 2.21
N MET A 28 -21.24 -17.44 1.58
CA MET A 28 -19.85 -17.75 1.28
C MET A 28 -19.24 -16.74 0.30
N LEU A 29 -19.96 -16.36 -0.77
CA LEU A 29 -19.53 -15.33 -1.71
C LEU A 29 -19.36 -13.97 -1.03
N LEU A 30 -20.32 -13.57 -0.19
CA LEU A 30 -20.24 -12.31 0.56
C LEU A 30 -19.03 -12.30 1.50
N SER A 31 -18.73 -13.42 2.16
CA SER A 31 -17.56 -13.54 3.05
C SER A 31 -16.25 -13.31 2.29
N VAL A 32 -16.11 -13.89 1.09
CA VAL A 32 -14.93 -13.68 0.23
C VAL A 32 -14.81 -12.22 -0.22
N LEU A 33 -15.92 -11.58 -0.60
CA LEU A 33 -15.94 -10.18 -0.97
C LEU A 33 -15.50 -9.26 0.17
N ILE A 34 -15.97 -9.51 1.39
CA ILE A 34 -15.59 -8.72 2.58
C ILE A 34 -14.10 -8.85 2.85
N LEU A 35 -13.54 -10.07 2.78
CA LEU A 35 -12.10 -10.30 2.92
C LEU A 35 -11.29 -9.55 1.86
N TYR A 36 -11.71 -9.62 0.60
CA TYR A 36 -11.06 -8.91 -0.50
C TYR A 36 -11.07 -7.39 -0.29
N MET A 37 -12.21 -6.81 0.08
CA MET A 37 -12.31 -5.38 0.37
C MET A 37 -11.46 -4.97 1.57
N GLY A 38 -11.35 -5.81 2.59
CA GLY A 38 -10.47 -5.62 3.73
C GLY A 38 -9.00 -5.54 3.32
N LEU A 39 -8.54 -6.45 2.46
CA LEU A 39 -7.16 -6.44 1.94
C LEU A 39 -6.88 -5.19 1.11
N LEU A 40 -7.80 -4.80 0.21
CA LEU A 40 -7.65 -3.57 -0.59
C LEU A 40 -7.54 -2.32 0.30
N SER A 41 -8.34 -2.25 1.36
CA SER A 41 -8.29 -1.16 2.33
C SER A 41 -6.93 -1.08 3.02
N GLN A 42 -6.37 -2.22 3.44
CA GLN A 42 -5.05 -2.28 4.06
C GLN A 42 -3.94 -1.79 3.11
N VAL A 43 -3.99 -2.19 1.83
CA VAL A 43 -3.05 -1.71 0.80
C VAL A 43 -3.12 -0.19 0.65
N GLN A 44 -4.32 0.37 0.61
CA GLN A 44 -4.50 1.82 0.47
C GLN A 44 -4.00 2.58 1.70
N ILE A 45 -4.25 2.07 2.90
CA ILE A 45 -3.77 2.65 4.15
C ILE A 45 -2.23 2.64 4.15
N GLN A 46 -1.62 1.51 3.83
CA GLN A 46 -0.16 1.36 3.77
C GLN A 46 0.47 2.30 2.74
N LYS A 47 -0.13 2.41 1.55
CA LYS A 47 0.32 3.33 0.51
C LYS A 47 0.25 4.79 0.98
N ARG A 48 -0.83 5.17 1.67
CA ARG A 48 -1.01 6.52 2.22
C ARG A 48 0.00 6.83 3.33
N ASP A 49 0.20 5.90 4.25
CA ASP A 49 1.17 6.05 5.33
C ASP A 49 2.59 6.25 4.78
N MET A 50 3.01 5.41 3.84
CA MET A 50 4.32 5.53 3.20
C MET A 50 4.45 6.84 2.41
N LYS A 51 3.36 7.28 1.75
CA LYS A 51 3.35 8.58 1.07
C LYS A 51 3.54 9.74 2.05
N HIS A 52 2.85 9.73 3.19
CA HIS A 52 3.00 10.79 4.20
C HIS A 52 4.43 10.85 4.78
N LYS A 53 5.04 9.69 5.04
CA LYS A 53 6.44 9.62 5.47
C LYS A 53 7.38 10.19 4.42
N LEU A 54 7.17 9.82 3.15
CA LEU A 54 7.96 10.32 2.02
C LEU A 54 7.77 11.83 1.82
N ASP A 55 6.55 12.33 1.94
CA ASP A 55 6.26 13.78 1.86
C ASP A 55 6.95 14.55 3.00
N GLY A 56 6.97 14.01 4.22
CA GLY A 56 7.72 14.56 5.36
C GLY A 56 9.22 14.61 5.06
N TYR A 57 9.79 13.51 4.61
CA TYR A 57 11.20 13.42 4.26
C TYR A 57 11.62 14.45 3.18
N ILE A 58 10.83 14.57 2.09
CA ILE A 58 11.07 15.57 1.04
C ILE A 58 10.89 16.99 1.56
N SER A 59 9.94 17.23 2.47
CA SER A 59 9.70 18.56 3.07
C SER A 59 10.90 19.05 3.90
N ASP A 60 11.60 18.15 4.58
CA ASP A 60 12.81 18.50 5.35
C ASP A 60 13.92 19.00 4.42
N TYR A 61 14.14 18.32 3.29
CA TYR A 61 15.07 18.78 2.24
C TYR A 61 14.59 20.07 1.56
N ALA A 62 13.29 20.25 1.39
CA ALA A 62 12.72 21.45 0.79
C ALA A 62 13.04 22.70 1.60
N THR A 63 13.11 22.58 2.92
CA THR A 63 13.49 23.70 3.81
C THR A 63 14.92 24.19 3.52
N VAL A 64 15.85 23.27 3.30
CA VAL A 64 17.27 23.59 2.96
C VAL A 64 17.33 24.26 1.59
N ALA A 65 16.68 23.68 0.59
CA ALA A 65 16.62 24.22 -0.76
C ALA A 65 15.99 25.62 -0.81
N PHE A 66 14.91 25.83 -0.06
CA PHE A 66 14.25 27.14 0.01
C PHE A 66 15.15 28.22 0.62
N ASN A 67 15.91 27.90 1.66
CA ASN A 67 16.86 28.82 2.27
C ASN A 67 17.99 29.22 1.30
N ALA A 68 18.48 28.28 0.51
CA ALA A 68 19.48 28.55 -0.53
C ALA A 68 18.94 29.50 -1.60
N VAL A 69 17.77 29.24 -2.15
CA VAL A 69 17.12 30.12 -3.14
C VAL A 69 16.88 31.53 -2.58
N LYS A 70 16.53 31.66 -1.30
CA LYS A 70 16.32 32.92 -0.64
C LYS A 70 17.60 33.76 -0.50
N GLN A 71 18.75 33.09 -0.49
CA GLN A 71 20.09 33.72 -0.48
C GLN A 71 20.60 34.04 -1.90
N GLY A 72 19.82 33.73 -2.95
CA GLY A 72 20.19 33.94 -4.34
C GLY A 72 21.12 32.86 -4.91
N GLU A 73 21.19 31.71 -4.26
CA GLU A 73 22.04 30.61 -4.66
C GLU A 73 21.25 29.51 -5.39
N ALA A 74 21.94 28.76 -6.26
CA ALA A 74 21.33 27.64 -6.96
C ALA A 74 21.08 26.50 -5.96
N TYR A 75 19.83 26.03 -5.84
CA TYR A 75 19.45 25.00 -4.88
C TYR A 75 20.12 23.64 -5.14
N GLU A 76 20.50 23.38 -6.41
CA GLU A 76 21.17 22.14 -6.83
C GLU A 76 22.49 21.92 -6.11
N VAL A 77 23.15 22.99 -5.65
CA VAL A 77 24.40 22.93 -4.89
C VAL A 77 24.16 22.42 -3.48
N TYR A 78 22.97 22.67 -2.92
CA TYR A 78 22.63 22.35 -1.54
C TYR A 78 21.84 21.05 -1.40
N VAL A 79 21.22 20.58 -2.50
CA VAL A 79 20.51 19.29 -2.51
C VAL A 79 21.49 18.20 -2.90
N ASP A 80 22.03 17.52 -1.91
CA ASP A 80 22.84 16.32 -2.11
C ASP A 80 21.93 15.14 -2.51
N TYR A 81 21.84 14.91 -3.83
CA TYR A 81 20.99 13.86 -4.40
C TYR A 81 21.43 12.44 -4.03
N GLU A 82 22.73 12.23 -3.76
CA GLU A 82 23.23 10.94 -3.34
C GLU A 82 22.81 10.65 -1.90
N ASN A 83 22.97 11.62 -1.01
CA ASN A 83 22.51 11.50 0.36
C ASN A 83 20.99 11.42 0.44
N LEU A 84 20.26 12.18 -0.39
CA LEU A 84 18.80 12.12 -0.52
C LEU A 84 18.32 10.70 -0.87
N ALA A 85 19.02 9.99 -1.75
CA ALA A 85 18.68 8.61 -2.10
C ALA A 85 19.05 7.62 -0.98
N ASN A 86 20.28 7.74 -0.45
CA ASN A 86 20.83 6.77 0.51
C ASN A 86 20.17 6.85 1.88
N ALA A 87 19.85 8.06 2.35
CA ALA A 87 19.19 8.26 3.64
C ALA A 87 17.67 8.05 3.61
N CYS A 88 17.07 7.93 2.42
CA CYS A 88 15.63 7.79 2.26
C CYS A 88 15.08 6.55 2.99
N LEU A 89 15.60 5.37 2.68
CA LEU A 89 15.09 4.11 3.23
C LEU A 89 15.19 4.04 4.77
N PRO A 90 16.34 4.36 5.39
CA PRO A 90 16.43 4.43 6.85
C PRO A 90 15.46 5.44 7.47
N SER A 91 15.31 6.63 6.86
CA SER A 91 14.40 7.68 7.36
C SER A 91 12.93 7.28 7.29
N LEU A 92 12.55 6.44 6.33
CA LEU A 92 11.20 5.88 6.21
C LEU A 92 10.95 4.72 7.19
N GLY A 93 11.99 4.24 7.89
CA GLY A 93 11.91 3.17 8.87
C GLY A 93 12.24 1.78 8.31
N PHE A 94 12.82 1.70 7.10
CA PHE A 94 13.34 0.43 6.59
C PHE A 94 14.60 0.04 7.37
N THR A 95 14.63 -1.22 7.81
CA THR A 95 15.79 -1.83 8.43
C THR A 95 16.53 -2.70 7.42
N GLN A 96 17.85 -2.65 7.43
CA GLN A 96 18.68 -3.49 6.60
C GLN A 96 19.10 -4.75 7.38
N SER A 97 18.80 -5.92 6.83
CA SER A 97 19.27 -7.21 7.32
C SER A 97 19.77 -8.04 6.15
N ASP A 98 20.98 -8.59 6.25
CA ASP A 98 21.60 -9.42 5.20
C ASP A 98 21.58 -8.78 3.79
N SER A 99 21.87 -7.48 3.72
CA SER A 99 21.84 -6.67 2.49
C SER A 99 20.43 -6.47 1.87
N VAL A 100 19.36 -6.86 2.57
CA VAL A 100 17.99 -6.66 2.13
C VAL A 100 17.29 -5.65 3.05
N TYR A 101 16.69 -4.63 2.46
CA TYR A 101 15.85 -3.69 3.19
C TYR A 101 14.45 -4.25 3.40
N ARG A 102 13.96 -4.16 4.65
CA ARG A 102 12.60 -4.57 5.03
C ARG A 102 11.98 -3.54 5.97
N TYR A 103 10.68 -3.39 5.86
CA TYR A 103 9.88 -2.61 6.80
C TYR A 103 8.68 -3.47 7.23
N ASP A 104 8.52 -3.66 8.53
CA ASP A 104 7.42 -4.43 9.11
C ASP A 104 6.59 -3.49 10.00
N ASN A 105 5.29 -3.41 9.75
CA ASN A 105 4.34 -2.65 10.56
C ASN A 105 3.37 -3.56 11.33
N GLY A 106 3.63 -4.87 11.39
CA GLY A 106 2.79 -5.87 12.04
C GLY A 106 1.62 -6.37 11.20
N ASN A 107 1.16 -5.62 10.19
CA ASN A 107 0.07 -6.01 9.30
C ASN A 107 0.56 -6.48 7.93
N CYS A 108 1.69 -5.94 7.49
CA CYS A 108 2.36 -6.32 6.24
C CYS A 108 3.86 -6.08 6.35
N THR A 109 4.60 -6.77 5.51
CA THR A 109 6.04 -6.57 5.35
C THR A 109 6.29 -5.94 3.98
N LEU A 110 7.06 -4.83 3.94
CA LEU A 110 7.50 -4.22 2.69
C LEU A 110 8.88 -4.73 2.36
N VAL A 111 9.06 -5.20 1.14
CA VAL A 111 10.31 -5.80 0.66
C VAL A 111 10.72 -5.19 -0.68
N GLU A 112 11.98 -5.37 -1.04
CA GLU A 112 12.56 -4.94 -2.32
C GLU A 112 12.33 -3.46 -2.62
N PRO A 113 12.66 -2.54 -1.69
CA PRO A 113 12.49 -1.13 -1.94
C PRO A 113 13.49 -0.64 -2.99
N GLU A 114 13.02 0.07 -4.00
CA GLU A 114 13.81 0.75 -5.02
C GLU A 114 13.54 2.25 -4.95
N VAL A 115 14.59 3.04 -4.78
CA VAL A 115 14.52 4.51 -4.69
C VAL A 115 14.97 5.11 -6.02
N LYS A 116 14.10 5.93 -6.64
CA LYS A 116 14.42 6.71 -7.83
C LYS A 116 14.33 8.20 -7.53
N VAL A 117 15.44 8.90 -7.70
CA VAL A 117 15.48 10.35 -7.52
C VAL A 117 14.95 11.04 -8.77
N LEU A 118 14.00 11.95 -8.58
CA LEU A 118 13.44 12.81 -9.61
C LEU A 118 14.17 14.15 -9.60
N ARG A 119 14.61 14.61 -10.78
CA ARG A 119 15.29 15.88 -11.00
C ARG A 119 14.54 16.69 -12.05
N GLY A 120 14.58 18.01 -11.97
CA GLY A 120 13.91 18.89 -12.93
C GLY A 120 13.77 20.30 -12.38
N GLU A 121 12.58 20.91 -12.49
CA GLU A 121 12.25 22.21 -11.86
C GLU A 121 12.08 22.09 -10.32
N GLY A 122 12.81 21.17 -9.70
CA GLY A 122 12.77 20.83 -8.29
C GLY A 122 13.38 19.45 -8.08
N PHE A 123 13.06 18.84 -6.96
CA PHE A 123 13.56 17.52 -6.59
C PHE A 123 12.47 16.65 -5.95
N GLY A 124 12.67 15.35 -6.02
CA GLY A 124 11.72 14.40 -5.44
C GLY A 124 12.24 12.99 -5.46
N ILE A 125 11.43 12.09 -4.92
CA ILE A 125 11.70 10.66 -4.89
C ILE A 125 10.46 9.89 -5.33
N THR A 126 10.68 8.85 -6.11
CA THR A 126 9.72 7.76 -6.30
C THR A 126 10.28 6.52 -5.60
N LEU A 127 9.49 5.97 -4.70
CA LEU A 127 9.77 4.74 -3.99
C LEU A 127 8.88 3.63 -4.55
N HIS A 128 9.49 2.57 -5.07
CA HIS A 128 8.83 1.32 -5.45
C HIS A 128 9.12 0.28 -4.38
N TYR A 129 8.14 -0.51 -4.02
CA TYR A 129 8.30 -1.63 -3.08
C TYR A 129 7.21 -2.67 -3.29
N THR A 130 7.44 -3.88 -2.81
CA THR A 130 6.44 -4.94 -2.77
C THR A 130 5.89 -5.04 -1.36
N ALA A 131 4.57 -4.84 -1.21
CA ALA A 131 3.86 -5.03 0.05
C ALA A 131 3.36 -6.47 0.13
N VAL A 132 3.79 -7.20 1.15
CA VAL A 132 3.46 -8.61 1.40
C VAL A 132 2.49 -8.68 2.57
N PHE A 133 1.27 -9.13 2.30
CA PHE A 133 0.20 -9.29 3.29
C PHE A 133 0.00 -10.78 3.58
N PRO A 134 0.15 -11.23 4.84
CA PRO A 134 -0.16 -12.61 5.19
C PRO A 134 -1.67 -12.84 5.15
N ILE A 135 -2.10 -13.88 4.46
CA ILE A 135 -3.50 -14.33 4.43
C ILE A 135 -3.70 -15.24 5.62
N VAL A 136 -4.30 -14.68 6.69
CA VAL A 136 -4.55 -15.41 7.94
C VAL A 136 -6.02 -15.75 8.04
N TRP A 137 -6.32 -17.04 8.27
CA TRP A 137 -7.65 -17.55 8.54
C TRP A 137 -7.62 -18.46 9.78
N ASN A 138 -8.49 -18.19 10.74
CA ASN A 138 -8.57 -18.94 12.00
C ASN A 138 -7.21 -19.12 12.71
N GLY A 139 -6.39 -18.04 12.73
CA GLY A 139 -5.07 -18.03 13.35
C GLY A 139 -3.96 -18.79 12.60
N LYS A 140 -4.24 -19.31 11.39
CA LYS A 140 -3.26 -19.95 10.53
C LYS A 140 -3.01 -19.12 9.28
N THR A 141 -1.74 -18.99 8.90
CA THR A 141 -1.33 -18.36 7.62
C THR A 141 -1.42 -19.39 6.51
N TYR A 142 -2.15 -19.06 5.45
CA TYR A 142 -2.36 -19.93 4.29
C TYR A 142 -1.51 -19.53 3.09
N GLY A 143 -0.95 -18.33 3.11
CA GLY A 143 -0.10 -17.82 2.05
C GLY A 143 0.10 -16.32 2.22
N ASP A 144 0.88 -15.75 1.29
CA ASP A 144 1.19 -14.34 1.26
C ASP A 144 0.68 -13.71 -0.04
N LEU A 145 0.05 -12.55 0.07
CA LEU A 145 -0.35 -11.74 -1.06
C LEU A 145 0.67 -10.64 -1.28
N SER A 146 1.39 -10.70 -2.40
CA SER A 146 2.40 -9.72 -2.78
C SER A 146 1.83 -8.71 -3.76
N ILE A 147 1.88 -7.41 -3.43
CA ILE A 147 1.34 -6.34 -4.25
C ILE A 147 2.43 -5.30 -4.49
N PRO A 148 2.80 -5.03 -5.76
CA PRO A 148 3.72 -3.95 -6.08
C PRO A 148 3.05 -2.60 -5.86
N VAL A 149 3.74 -1.70 -5.15
CA VAL A 149 3.26 -0.36 -4.82
C VAL A 149 4.32 0.67 -5.22
N ALA A 150 3.87 1.78 -5.79
CA ALA A 150 4.69 2.94 -6.04
C ALA A 150 4.11 4.16 -5.35
N VAL A 151 4.98 4.94 -4.71
CA VAL A 151 4.65 6.24 -4.11
C VAL A 151 5.69 7.27 -4.56
N SER A 152 5.23 8.49 -4.83
CA SER A 152 6.11 9.58 -5.27
C SER A 152 5.84 10.81 -4.44
N SER A 153 6.91 11.53 -4.14
CA SER A 153 6.86 12.87 -3.56
C SER A 153 7.80 13.79 -4.34
N TYR A 154 7.33 14.98 -4.65
CA TYR A 154 8.07 15.95 -5.45
C TYR A 154 7.85 17.35 -4.92
N TYR A 155 8.94 18.10 -4.75
CA TYR A 155 8.91 19.51 -4.38
C TYR A 155 9.32 20.35 -5.60
N LYS A 156 8.39 21.21 -6.04
CA LYS A 156 8.64 22.15 -7.14
C LYS A 156 9.12 23.48 -6.58
N ILE A 157 10.28 23.92 -7.04
CA ILE A 157 10.84 25.23 -6.71
C ILE A 157 10.29 26.24 -7.71
N LYS A 158 9.65 27.30 -7.23
CA LYS A 158 9.09 28.39 -8.05
C LYS A 158 9.91 29.65 -7.86
#